data_ad78243ab81ec05804e9634f9de4e571
#
_entry.id   ad78243ab81ec05804e9634f9de4e571
#
_cell.length_a   1.000
_cell.length_b   1.000
_cell.length_c   1.000
_cell.angle_alpha   90.00
_cell.angle_beta   90.00
_cell.angle_gamma   90.00
#
_symmetry.space_group_name_H-M   'P 1'
#
loop_
_entity.id
_entity.type
_entity.pdbx_description
1 polymer ?
#
loop_
_entity_poly.entity_id
_entity_poly.type
_entity_poly.pdbx_seq_one_letter_code
_entity_poly.pdbx_strand_id
1 'polypeptide(L)'
;MKKLMTTVLATTLLTLAGCSSSTSANSSTAKDTDNATVITVGISPDYAPYESENTNGDIIGFDPDMCALFEQYLTEQEGTPYKIELKKMDFDNIVTQLQGDQIDLGISGFTYAEDRKVEWSEPYLGSSQVAVLPKGSSITSLDDLKGKKIAVQTGSTGEEAAKEIEGANVTGLKNAQDILNALSANQYDAAVVDLGVAKNYVSNGTFTMVDESLVDEQNYVIAKLGNTEVIDKINKCIETLLASDEYKTLCDKYGLTPLETK
;
A
#
# COMPACT_ATOMS: atom_id res chain seq x y z
N MET A 1 -68.46 8.34 -28.18
CA MET A 1 -68.57 8.15 -29.66
C MET A 1 -67.24 7.57 -30.11
N LYS A 2 -67.21 6.24 -30.31
CA LYS A 2 -67.13 5.52 -31.58
C LYS A 2 -65.98 6.10 -32.47
N LYS A 3 -64.92 5.40 -32.80
CA LYS A 3 -64.84 4.22 -33.68
C LYS A 3 -63.49 3.48 -33.55
N LEU A 4 -63.62 2.18 -33.50
CA LEU A 4 -62.77 1.06 -33.87
C LEU A 4 -62.39 1.07 -35.37
N MET A 5 -61.21 0.58 -35.75
CA MET A 5 -60.89 -0.20 -36.97
C MET A 5 -59.42 -0.63 -36.88
N THR A 6 -59.02 -1.80 -36.64
CA THR A 6 -59.02 -3.14 -37.23
C THR A 6 -58.23 -3.25 -38.54
N THR A 7 -57.17 -4.13 -38.49
CA THR A 7 -56.63 -5.08 -39.48
C THR A 7 -55.67 -4.50 -40.54
N VAL A 8 -54.49 -5.13 -40.83
CA VAL A 8 -54.25 -6.35 -41.61
C VAL A 8 -52.81 -6.84 -41.49
N LEU A 9 -52.67 -8.12 -41.37
CA LEU A 9 -51.59 -9.06 -41.45
C LEU A 9 -50.95 -9.09 -42.87
N ALA A 10 -49.59 -9.15 -42.96
CA ALA A 10 -48.91 -9.71 -44.14
C ALA A 10 -47.58 -10.30 -43.77
N THR A 11 -47.56 -11.61 -43.74
CA THR A 11 -46.40 -12.50 -43.71
C THR A 11 -45.69 -12.53 -45.06
N THR A 12 -44.35 -12.39 -45.06
CA THR A 12 -43.53 -12.88 -46.17
C THR A 12 -42.25 -13.47 -45.64
N LEU A 13 -42.13 -14.81 -45.75
CA LEU A 13 -40.89 -15.53 -45.69
C LEU A 13 -40.09 -15.27 -46.94
N LEU A 14 -38.80 -14.98 -46.82
CA LEU A 14 -37.79 -15.26 -47.85
C LEU A 14 -36.54 -15.82 -47.19
N THR A 15 -36.28 -17.09 -47.47
CA THR A 15 -35.03 -17.81 -47.25
C THR A 15 -34.06 -17.43 -48.39
N LEU A 16 -32.82 -17.09 -48.03
CA LEU A 16 -31.68 -17.29 -48.93
C LEU A 16 -30.42 -17.62 -48.10
N ALA A 17 -29.85 -18.74 -48.52
CA ALA A 17 -28.63 -19.32 -48.01
C ALA A 17 -27.37 -18.62 -48.53
N GLY A 18 -26.27 -18.71 -47.73
CA GLY A 18 -24.92 -18.87 -48.24
C GLY A 18 -24.00 -17.67 -48.08
N CYS A 19 -23.03 -17.80 -47.25
CA CYS A 19 -21.60 -17.95 -47.56
C CYS A 19 -20.78 -17.75 -46.27
N SER A 20 -20.07 -18.81 -45.95
CA SER A 20 -19.01 -18.82 -44.94
C SER A 20 -17.87 -17.88 -45.32
N SER A 21 -17.54 -16.98 -44.43
CA SER A 21 -16.21 -16.38 -44.32
C SER A 21 -15.77 -16.47 -42.86
N SER A 22 -14.80 -17.35 -42.63
CA SER A 22 -14.08 -17.51 -41.39
C SER A 22 -13.32 -16.23 -41.05
N THR A 23 -13.90 -15.42 -40.20
CA THR A 23 -13.15 -14.36 -39.54
C THR A 23 -12.79 -14.89 -38.14
N SER A 24 -11.50 -15.13 -37.93
CA SER A 24 -10.93 -15.42 -36.63
C SER A 24 -11.30 -14.30 -35.68
N ALA A 25 -12.32 -14.51 -34.87
CA ALA A 25 -12.60 -13.68 -33.73
C ALA A 25 -11.49 -13.96 -32.71
N ASN A 26 -10.63 -12.98 -32.55
CA ASN A 26 -9.72 -12.88 -31.42
C ASN A 26 -10.61 -12.75 -30.17
N SER A 27 -10.87 -13.87 -29.51
CA SER A 27 -11.58 -13.92 -28.24
C SER A 27 -10.62 -13.35 -27.18
N SER A 28 -10.66 -12.03 -26.97
CA SER A 28 -10.25 -11.48 -25.71
C SER A 28 -11.24 -12.04 -24.67
N THR A 29 -10.81 -13.05 -23.94
CA THR A 29 -11.49 -13.51 -22.72
C THR A 29 -11.54 -12.34 -21.76
N ALA A 30 -12.69 -11.64 -21.73
CA ALA A 30 -13.08 -10.90 -20.55
C ALA A 30 -13.16 -11.95 -19.43
N LYS A 31 -12.21 -11.91 -18.50
CA LYS A 31 -12.26 -12.72 -17.27
C LYS A 31 -13.58 -12.40 -16.57
N ASP A 32 -14.36 -13.44 -16.33
CA ASP A 32 -15.57 -13.39 -15.49
C ASP A 32 -15.15 -12.95 -14.07
N THR A 33 -15.28 -11.69 -13.77
CA THR A 33 -14.95 -11.11 -12.45
C THR A 33 -16.12 -11.22 -11.47
N ASP A 34 -17.28 -11.70 -11.92
CA ASP A 34 -18.49 -11.80 -11.08
C ASP A 34 -18.43 -12.88 -9.98
N ASN A 35 -17.40 -13.74 -9.97
CA ASN A 35 -17.18 -14.81 -8.97
C ASN A 35 -15.80 -14.76 -8.30
N ALA A 36 -15.14 -13.62 -8.27
CA ALA A 36 -13.84 -13.51 -7.61
C ALA A 36 -13.99 -13.49 -6.08
N THR A 37 -13.10 -14.19 -5.38
CA THR A 37 -12.92 -14.00 -3.93
C THR A 37 -12.28 -12.63 -3.71
N VAL A 38 -12.96 -11.75 -2.99
CA VAL A 38 -12.46 -10.40 -2.71
C VAL A 38 -11.70 -10.41 -1.38
N ILE A 39 -10.48 -9.86 -1.39
CA ILE A 39 -9.71 -9.52 -0.19
C ILE A 39 -9.66 -8.00 -0.10
N THR A 40 -10.13 -7.46 1.02
CA THR A 40 -10.13 -6.02 1.29
C THR A 40 -8.87 -5.62 2.05
N VAL A 41 -8.13 -4.63 1.54
CA VAL A 41 -6.87 -4.16 2.12
C VAL A 41 -7.02 -2.71 2.59
N GLY A 42 -6.79 -2.47 3.89
CA GLY A 42 -6.66 -1.12 4.43
C GLY A 42 -5.29 -0.53 4.10
N ILE A 43 -5.27 0.70 3.59
CA ILE A 43 -4.07 1.40 3.14
C ILE A 43 -4.19 2.90 3.41
N SER A 44 -3.08 3.56 3.79
CA SER A 44 -3.01 5.01 4.05
C SER A 44 -2.20 5.69 2.95
N PRO A 45 -2.85 6.20 1.86
CA PRO A 45 -2.13 6.64 0.66
C PRO A 45 -1.55 8.06 0.78
N ASP A 46 -0.73 8.26 1.80
CA ASP A 46 0.00 9.50 2.11
C ASP A 46 1.50 9.29 2.33
N TYR A 47 2.00 8.08 2.04
CA TYR A 47 3.33 7.60 2.44
C TYR A 47 4.21 7.18 1.24
N ALA A 48 4.33 8.07 0.23
CA ALA A 48 5.15 7.80 -0.95
C ALA A 48 6.62 7.52 -0.56
N PRO A 49 7.27 6.49 -1.15
CA PRO A 49 6.90 5.74 -2.36
C PRO A 49 6.13 4.44 -2.10
N TYR A 50 5.80 4.10 -0.84
CA TYR A 50 5.03 2.91 -0.51
C TYR A 50 3.62 3.02 -1.12
N GLU A 51 2.87 4.08 -0.76
CA GLU A 51 1.57 4.38 -1.31
C GLU A 51 1.28 5.89 -1.31
N SER A 52 0.58 6.35 -2.33
CA SER A 52 0.12 7.73 -2.42
C SER A 52 -1.10 7.83 -3.32
N GLU A 53 -1.82 8.94 -3.23
CA GLU A 53 -2.93 9.23 -4.12
C GLU A 53 -2.46 10.11 -5.27
N ASN A 54 -2.77 9.71 -6.51
CA ASN A 54 -2.50 10.53 -7.67
C ASN A 54 -3.60 11.61 -7.86
N THR A 55 -3.44 12.48 -8.85
CA THR A 55 -4.39 13.56 -9.14
C THR A 55 -5.77 13.07 -9.58
N ASN A 56 -5.91 11.81 -9.96
CA ASN A 56 -7.19 11.21 -10.35
C ASN A 56 -7.89 10.52 -9.15
N GLY A 57 -7.23 10.44 -8.00
CA GLY A 57 -7.72 9.73 -6.82
C GLY A 57 -7.35 8.25 -6.77
N ASP A 58 -6.53 7.76 -7.71
CA ASP A 58 -6.05 6.38 -7.69
C ASP A 58 -4.92 6.21 -6.67
N ILE A 59 -4.91 5.10 -5.97
CA ILE A 59 -3.82 4.72 -5.05
C ILE A 59 -2.70 4.10 -5.88
N ILE A 60 -1.51 4.68 -5.80
CA ILE A 60 -0.30 4.28 -6.54
C ILE A 60 0.88 4.12 -5.58
N GLY A 61 1.84 3.29 -5.93
CA GLY A 61 3.05 3.07 -5.13
C GLY A 61 3.51 1.62 -5.17
N PHE A 62 4.50 1.31 -4.34
CA PHE A 62 5.02 -0.04 -4.19
C PHE A 62 3.94 -1.02 -3.70
N ASP A 63 3.24 -0.68 -2.61
CA ASP A 63 2.25 -1.55 -1.99
C ASP A 63 1.05 -1.84 -2.91
N PRO A 64 0.46 -0.86 -3.64
CA PRO A 64 -0.55 -1.15 -4.67
C PRO A 64 -0.07 -2.04 -5.80
N ASP A 65 1.15 -1.83 -6.30
CA ASP A 65 1.70 -2.67 -7.36
C ASP A 65 1.99 -4.10 -6.86
N MET A 66 2.47 -4.25 -5.63
CA MET A 66 2.62 -5.54 -4.95
C MET A 66 1.26 -6.24 -4.78
N CYS A 67 0.21 -5.52 -4.37
CA CYS A 67 -1.14 -6.07 -4.28
C CYS A 67 -1.65 -6.60 -5.62
N ALA A 68 -1.33 -5.94 -6.73
CA ALA A 68 -1.70 -6.43 -8.07
C ALA A 68 -0.98 -7.74 -8.43
N LEU A 69 0.27 -7.93 -8.00
CA LEU A 69 0.98 -9.21 -8.13
C LEU A 69 0.38 -10.29 -7.22
N PHE A 70 0.03 -9.95 -5.99
CA PHE A 70 -0.61 -10.88 -5.06
C PHE A 70 -1.97 -11.37 -5.57
N GLU A 71 -2.76 -10.50 -6.22
CA GLU A 71 -4.02 -10.89 -6.88
C GLU A 71 -3.77 -11.98 -7.94
N GLN A 72 -2.71 -11.85 -8.74
CA GLN A 72 -2.33 -12.85 -9.73
C GLN A 72 -1.87 -14.15 -9.07
N TYR A 73 -0.96 -14.07 -8.09
CA TYR A 73 -0.42 -15.24 -7.40
C TYR A 73 -1.51 -16.02 -6.65
N LEU A 74 -2.42 -15.34 -5.96
CA LEU A 74 -3.56 -15.96 -5.29
C LEU A 74 -4.46 -16.69 -6.30
N THR A 75 -4.77 -16.06 -7.43
CA THR A 75 -5.58 -16.66 -8.49
C THR A 75 -4.92 -17.92 -9.05
N GLU A 76 -3.61 -17.90 -9.25
CA GLU A 76 -2.85 -19.05 -9.75
C GLU A 76 -2.74 -20.17 -8.71
N GLN A 77 -2.45 -19.84 -7.45
CA GLN A 77 -2.26 -20.80 -6.36
C GLN A 77 -3.57 -21.51 -5.96
N GLU A 78 -4.67 -20.76 -5.90
CA GLU A 78 -5.96 -21.30 -5.46
C GLU A 78 -6.82 -21.84 -6.62
N GLY A 79 -6.45 -21.55 -7.89
CA GLY A 79 -7.19 -21.99 -9.07
C GLY A 79 -8.57 -21.34 -9.25
N THR A 80 -8.86 -20.29 -8.49
CA THR A 80 -10.10 -19.50 -8.53
C THR A 80 -9.75 -18.02 -8.60
N PRO A 81 -10.58 -17.16 -9.25
CA PRO A 81 -10.30 -15.74 -9.34
C PRO A 81 -10.26 -15.08 -7.95
N TYR A 82 -9.23 -14.28 -7.71
CA TYR A 82 -9.11 -13.38 -6.56
C TYR A 82 -9.11 -11.93 -7.04
N LYS A 83 -9.56 -11.04 -6.18
CA LYS A 83 -9.49 -9.59 -6.37
C LYS A 83 -9.06 -8.92 -5.07
N ILE A 84 -8.08 -8.03 -5.14
CA ILE A 84 -7.69 -7.19 -4.00
C ILE A 84 -8.32 -5.82 -4.15
N GLU A 85 -9.10 -5.40 -3.17
CA GLU A 85 -9.73 -4.08 -3.10
C GLU A 85 -9.05 -3.22 -2.04
N LEU A 86 -8.40 -2.14 -2.49
CA LEU A 86 -7.76 -1.18 -1.60
C LEU A 86 -8.80 -0.25 -0.99
N LYS A 87 -8.83 -0.16 0.35
CA LYS A 87 -9.70 0.75 1.12
C LYS A 87 -8.84 1.83 1.78
N LYS A 88 -8.98 3.05 1.30
CA LYS A 88 -8.30 4.23 1.82
C LYS A 88 -8.77 4.57 3.24
N MET A 89 -7.83 4.77 4.15
CA MET A 89 -8.07 5.22 5.52
C MET A 89 -6.81 5.82 6.13
N ASP A 90 -6.93 6.48 7.29
CA ASP A 90 -5.76 6.92 8.06
C ASP A 90 -5.03 5.72 8.64
N PHE A 91 -3.69 5.79 8.74
CA PHE A 91 -2.83 4.70 9.20
C PHE A 91 -3.24 4.16 10.59
N ASP A 92 -3.52 5.07 11.54
CA ASP A 92 -3.90 4.74 12.91
C ASP A 92 -5.26 4.01 13.02
N ASN A 93 -6.06 4.00 11.96
CA ASN A 93 -7.35 3.33 11.90
C ASN A 93 -7.28 1.89 11.37
N ILE A 94 -6.22 1.52 10.63
CA ILE A 94 -6.14 0.22 9.92
C ILE A 94 -6.28 -0.94 10.91
N VAL A 95 -5.54 -0.93 12.01
CA VAL A 95 -5.62 -2.00 13.04
C VAL A 95 -7.04 -2.10 13.63
N THR A 96 -7.68 -0.96 13.88
CA THR A 96 -9.07 -0.95 14.40
C THR A 96 -10.06 -1.53 13.39
N GLN A 97 -9.88 -1.24 12.09
CA GLN A 97 -10.73 -1.80 11.04
C GLN A 97 -10.53 -3.31 10.86
N LEU A 98 -9.28 -3.82 11.01
CA LEU A 98 -9.00 -5.27 11.08
C LEU A 98 -9.71 -5.92 12.26
N GLN A 99 -9.61 -5.35 13.46
CA GLN A 99 -10.28 -5.87 14.66
C GLN A 99 -11.81 -5.91 14.50
N GLY A 100 -12.37 -4.95 13.77
CA GLY A 100 -13.80 -4.83 13.50
C GLY A 100 -14.30 -5.64 12.29
N ASP A 101 -13.46 -6.49 11.67
CA ASP A 101 -13.78 -7.25 10.45
C ASP A 101 -14.30 -6.37 9.29
N GLN A 102 -13.79 -5.14 9.19
CA GLN A 102 -14.14 -4.22 8.09
C GLN A 102 -13.20 -4.32 6.90
N ILE A 103 -12.02 -4.86 7.13
CA ILE A 103 -10.98 -5.19 6.15
C ILE A 103 -10.34 -6.53 6.54
N ASP A 104 -9.76 -7.21 5.55
CA ASP A 104 -9.13 -8.51 5.74
C ASP A 104 -7.65 -8.39 6.05
N LEU A 105 -6.97 -7.41 5.43
CA LEU A 105 -5.54 -7.15 5.53
C LEU A 105 -5.25 -5.66 5.73
N GLY A 106 -4.10 -5.36 6.32
CA GLY A 106 -3.47 -4.04 6.31
C GLY A 106 -2.14 -4.11 5.56
N ILE A 107 -1.96 -3.25 4.56
CA ILE A 107 -0.72 -3.09 3.81
C ILE A 107 -0.49 -1.59 3.67
N SER A 108 0.49 -1.06 4.38
CA SER A 108 0.78 0.38 4.44
C SER A 108 2.12 0.60 5.15
N GLY A 109 3.19 -0.01 4.64
CA GLY A 109 4.51 0.10 5.23
C GLY A 109 4.61 -0.39 6.69
N PHE A 110 3.74 -1.30 7.14
CA PHE A 110 3.75 -1.77 8.53
C PHE A 110 5.04 -2.44 8.92
N THR A 111 5.62 -2.01 10.04
CA THR A 111 6.78 -2.60 10.69
C THR A 111 6.37 -3.28 12.01
N TYR A 112 7.13 -4.29 12.42
CA TYR A 112 6.78 -5.11 13.58
C TYR A 112 6.79 -4.26 14.87
N ALA A 113 5.72 -4.38 15.65
CA ALA A 113 5.59 -3.82 16.99
C ALA A 113 4.93 -4.87 17.91
N GLU A 114 5.54 -5.17 19.05
CA GLU A 114 5.09 -6.23 19.96
C GLU A 114 3.71 -5.95 20.56
N ASP A 115 3.39 -4.70 20.78
CA ASP A 115 2.12 -4.25 21.37
C ASP A 115 0.97 -4.22 20.35
N ARG A 116 1.28 -4.23 19.04
CA ARG A 116 0.29 -4.27 17.97
C ARG A 116 -0.31 -5.67 17.84
N LYS A 117 -1.53 -5.85 18.35
CA LYS A 117 -2.22 -7.15 18.43
C LYS A 117 -2.84 -7.54 17.09
N VAL A 118 -2.01 -8.03 16.18
CA VAL A 118 -2.35 -8.48 14.82
C VAL A 118 -1.62 -9.78 14.50
N GLU A 119 -2.03 -10.48 13.44
CA GLU A 119 -1.21 -11.50 12.78
C GLU A 119 -0.27 -10.82 11.80
N TRP A 120 0.98 -11.28 11.77
CA TRP A 120 2.04 -10.77 10.92
C TRP A 120 2.37 -11.76 9.82
N SER A 121 2.57 -11.27 8.62
CA SER A 121 3.15 -12.08 7.54
C SER A 121 4.66 -12.28 7.73
N GLU A 122 5.29 -13.07 6.85
CA GLU A 122 6.71 -12.94 6.58
C GLU A 122 7.00 -11.53 6.03
N PRO A 123 8.24 -11.01 6.25
CA PRO A 123 8.58 -9.68 5.73
C PRO A 123 8.69 -9.67 4.21
N TYR A 124 8.31 -8.54 3.61
CA TYR A 124 8.40 -8.35 2.16
C TYR A 124 9.40 -7.29 1.71
N LEU A 125 9.86 -6.41 2.62
CA LEU A 125 10.78 -5.32 2.29
C LEU A 125 11.65 -4.96 3.48
N GLY A 126 12.88 -4.50 3.24
CA GLY A 126 13.73 -3.90 4.25
C GLY A 126 13.38 -2.43 4.49
N SER A 127 13.40 -1.97 5.73
CA SER A 127 13.16 -0.59 6.11
C SER A 127 14.04 -0.16 7.29
N SER A 128 13.96 1.10 7.65
CA SER A 128 14.52 1.67 8.89
C SER A 128 13.83 3.00 9.19
N GLN A 129 13.83 3.42 10.46
CA GLN A 129 13.36 4.74 10.84
C GLN A 129 14.52 5.73 10.84
N VAL A 130 14.36 6.86 10.16
CA VAL A 130 15.40 7.90 10.04
C VAL A 130 14.86 9.28 10.35
N ALA A 131 15.75 10.19 10.77
CA ALA A 131 15.40 11.57 11.03
C ALA A 131 15.54 12.43 9.77
N VAL A 132 14.43 12.99 9.29
CA VAL A 132 14.36 13.99 8.22
C VAL A 132 14.42 15.38 8.82
N LEU A 133 15.17 16.27 8.20
CA LEU A 133 15.50 17.59 8.73
C LEU A 133 15.17 18.68 7.70
N PRO A 134 14.77 19.88 8.14
CA PRO A 134 14.69 21.03 7.25
C PRO A 134 16.05 21.34 6.65
N LYS A 135 16.06 21.80 5.41
CA LYS A 135 17.33 22.24 4.76
C LYS A 135 18.01 23.32 5.57
N GLY A 136 19.30 23.13 5.85
CA GLY A 136 20.10 24.05 6.65
C GLY A 136 19.99 23.83 8.16
N SER A 137 19.38 22.74 8.60
CA SER A 137 19.41 22.30 10.00
C SER A 137 20.85 22.14 10.47
N SER A 138 21.11 22.43 11.75
CA SER A 138 22.39 22.17 12.41
C SER A 138 22.50 20.78 13.02
N ILE A 139 21.43 19.98 12.93
CA ILE A 139 21.41 18.58 13.37
C ILE A 139 22.19 17.76 12.36
N THR A 140 23.13 16.94 12.85
CA THR A 140 24.02 16.12 11.99
C THR A 140 24.12 14.67 12.47
N SER A 141 23.61 14.38 13.67
CA SER A 141 23.65 13.05 14.30
C SER A 141 22.36 12.78 15.09
N LEU A 142 22.16 11.53 15.49
CA LEU A 142 21.03 11.16 16.38
C LEU A 142 21.14 11.82 17.75
N ASP A 143 22.37 12.04 18.26
CA ASP A 143 22.59 12.72 19.53
C ASP A 143 22.09 14.18 19.52
N ASP A 144 22.12 14.84 18.35
CA ASP A 144 21.63 16.22 18.21
C ASP A 144 20.08 16.30 18.30
N LEU A 145 19.39 15.19 18.23
CA LEU A 145 17.92 15.12 18.36
C LEU A 145 17.44 15.26 19.82
N LYS A 146 18.33 15.13 20.81
CA LYS A 146 18.01 15.29 22.23
C LYS A 146 17.40 16.65 22.50
N GLY A 147 16.25 16.66 23.18
CA GLY A 147 15.52 17.87 23.51
C GLY A 147 14.84 18.58 22.34
N LYS A 148 14.84 18.01 21.15
CA LYS A 148 14.24 18.60 19.92
C LYS A 148 12.74 18.33 19.82
N LYS A 149 12.07 19.16 19.02
CA LYS A 149 10.67 18.95 18.63
C LYS A 149 10.65 18.01 17.40
N ILE A 150 10.07 16.84 17.57
CA ILE A 150 10.05 15.80 16.54
C ILE A 150 8.61 15.49 16.15
N ALA A 151 8.31 15.57 14.84
CA ALA A 151 7.03 15.13 14.29
C ALA A 151 7.14 13.67 13.82
N VAL A 152 6.09 12.91 14.05
CA VAL A 152 5.99 11.48 13.68
C VAL A 152 4.59 11.14 13.21
N GLN A 153 4.42 10.03 12.51
CA GLN A 153 3.07 9.52 12.24
C GLN A 153 2.54 8.77 13.46
N THR A 154 1.31 9.12 13.86
CA THR A 154 0.65 8.51 15.03
C THR A 154 0.50 7.00 14.84
N GLY A 155 0.94 6.21 15.83
CA GLY A 155 0.85 4.75 15.83
C GLY A 155 1.92 4.04 14.99
N SER A 156 2.94 4.77 14.50
CA SER A 156 4.09 4.19 13.79
C SER A 156 5.20 3.75 14.77
N THR A 157 6.08 2.86 14.31
CA THR A 157 7.32 2.52 15.06
C THR A 157 8.29 3.70 15.10
N GLY A 158 8.20 4.63 14.15
CA GLY A 158 8.90 5.92 14.19
C GLY A 158 8.48 6.78 15.37
N GLU A 159 7.20 6.74 15.80
CA GLU A 159 6.74 7.40 17.01
C GLU A 159 7.37 6.77 18.26
N GLU A 160 7.44 5.44 18.30
CA GLU A 160 8.07 4.71 19.41
C GLU A 160 9.57 5.04 19.49
N ALA A 161 10.28 4.92 18.37
CA ALA A 161 11.70 5.22 18.30
C ALA A 161 12.02 6.68 18.70
N ALA A 162 11.20 7.64 18.26
CA ALA A 162 11.38 9.03 18.62
C ALA A 162 11.15 9.30 20.13
N LYS A 163 10.23 8.60 20.78
CA LYS A 163 9.96 8.71 22.22
C LYS A 163 11.12 8.24 23.09
N GLU A 164 11.96 7.35 22.58
CA GLU A 164 13.18 6.87 23.27
C GLU A 164 14.31 7.94 23.27
N ILE A 165 14.21 8.99 22.43
CA ILE A 165 15.21 10.05 22.37
C ILE A 165 15.10 10.94 23.63
N GLU A 166 16.18 11.05 24.37
CA GLU A 166 16.25 11.78 25.64
C GLU A 166 15.76 13.23 25.52
N GLY A 167 14.69 13.56 26.23
CA GLY A 167 14.13 14.91 26.31
C GLY A 167 13.46 15.40 25.03
N ALA A 168 13.31 14.56 23.99
CA ALA A 168 12.60 14.94 22.78
C ALA A 168 11.12 15.27 23.07
N ASN A 169 10.61 16.29 22.39
CA ASN A 169 9.19 16.63 22.40
C ASN A 169 8.53 16.06 21.14
N VAL A 170 8.01 14.83 21.24
CA VAL A 170 7.43 14.09 20.14
C VAL A 170 5.96 14.46 19.97
N THR A 171 5.57 14.75 18.73
CA THR A 171 4.17 15.05 18.35
C THR A 171 3.74 14.11 17.22
N GLY A 172 2.73 13.28 17.49
CA GLY A 172 2.08 12.46 16.50
C GLY A 172 1.12 13.29 15.62
N LEU A 173 1.26 13.16 14.32
CA LEU A 173 0.34 13.66 13.30
C LEU A 173 -0.24 12.47 12.54
N LYS A 174 -1.47 12.60 12.01
CA LYS A 174 -2.15 11.48 11.34
C LYS A 174 -1.61 11.18 9.97
N ASN A 175 -1.19 12.23 9.26
CA ASN A 175 -0.84 12.18 7.85
C ASN A 175 0.63 12.56 7.65
N ALA A 176 1.37 11.73 6.91
CA ALA A 176 2.78 11.98 6.64
C ALA A 176 3.03 13.27 5.84
N GLN A 177 2.11 13.65 4.95
CA GLN A 177 2.22 14.92 4.24
C GLN A 177 2.13 16.11 5.17
N ASP A 178 1.28 16.05 6.22
CA ASP A 178 1.17 17.10 7.23
C ASP A 178 2.45 17.21 8.06
N ILE A 179 3.10 16.08 8.37
CA ILE A 179 4.41 16.05 9.06
C ILE A 179 5.44 16.84 8.23
N LEU A 180 5.55 16.57 6.95
CA LEU A 180 6.53 17.21 6.08
C LEU A 180 6.21 18.67 5.78
N ASN A 181 4.92 19.02 5.68
CA ASN A 181 4.47 20.41 5.56
C ASN A 181 4.84 21.22 6.83
N ALA A 182 4.60 20.64 8.01
CA ALA A 182 4.94 21.26 9.28
C ALA A 182 6.46 21.38 9.48
N LEU A 183 7.23 20.39 9.03
CA LEU A 183 8.69 20.41 9.02
C LEU A 183 9.22 21.52 8.08
N SER A 184 8.67 21.64 6.87
CA SER A 184 9.00 22.73 5.92
C SER A 184 8.71 24.11 6.48
N ALA A 185 7.66 24.23 7.31
CA ALA A 185 7.29 25.47 7.99
C ALA A 185 8.12 25.74 9.27
N ASN A 186 9.15 24.91 9.54
CA ASN A 186 9.99 24.98 10.75
C ASN A 186 9.19 24.93 12.08
N GLN A 187 8.06 24.21 12.10
CA GLN A 187 7.29 23.98 13.32
C GLN A 187 7.94 22.90 14.20
N TYR A 188 8.72 22.01 13.57
CA TYR A 188 9.51 20.94 14.17
C TYR A 188 10.96 21.03 13.74
N ASP A 189 11.85 20.52 14.57
CA ASP A 189 13.29 20.45 14.31
C ASP A 189 13.65 19.25 13.43
N ALA A 190 12.88 18.16 13.56
CA ALA A 190 13.03 16.92 12.78
C ALA A 190 11.66 16.23 12.60
N ALA A 191 11.61 15.31 11.66
CA ALA A 191 10.56 14.30 11.55
C ALA A 191 11.20 12.91 11.51
N VAL A 192 10.56 11.89 12.12
CA VAL A 192 11.00 10.50 12.01
C VAL A 192 10.01 9.76 11.13
N VAL A 193 10.53 9.15 10.06
CA VAL A 193 9.78 8.42 9.04
C VAL A 193 10.65 7.28 8.47
N ASP A 194 10.03 6.39 7.73
CA ASP A 194 10.75 5.33 7.00
C ASP A 194 11.78 5.88 6.02
N LEU A 195 12.89 5.15 5.87
CA LEU A 195 13.99 5.50 4.98
C LEU A 195 13.53 5.71 3.52
N GLY A 196 12.59 4.88 3.02
CA GLY A 196 12.01 5.03 1.69
C GLY A 196 11.33 6.38 1.50
N VAL A 197 10.52 6.78 2.48
CA VAL A 197 9.83 8.08 2.51
C VAL A 197 10.86 9.21 2.62
N ALA A 198 11.82 9.10 3.53
CA ALA A 198 12.88 10.09 3.70
C ALA A 198 13.65 10.32 2.38
N LYS A 199 14.11 9.26 1.72
CA LYS A 199 14.81 9.35 0.43
C LYS A 199 13.98 10.02 -0.65
N ASN A 200 12.68 9.71 -0.74
CA ASN A 200 11.77 10.33 -1.69
C ASN A 200 11.70 11.85 -1.51
N TYR A 201 11.59 12.34 -0.29
CA TYR A 201 11.51 13.76 -0.01
C TYR A 201 12.86 14.52 -0.02
N VAL A 202 13.94 13.84 0.38
CA VAL A 202 15.32 14.41 0.29
C VAL A 202 15.75 14.59 -1.17
N SER A 203 15.33 13.70 -2.07
CA SER A 203 15.65 13.80 -3.51
C SER A 203 15.20 15.12 -4.14
N ASN A 204 14.15 15.74 -3.61
CA ASN A 204 13.63 17.03 -4.06
C ASN A 204 14.47 18.23 -3.59
N GLY A 205 15.48 18.01 -2.73
CA GLY A 205 16.35 19.05 -2.20
C GLY A 205 15.69 20.01 -1.21
N THR A 206 14.48 19.70 -0.75
CA THR A 206 13.75 20.48 0.28
C THR A 206 14.20 20.12 1.68
N PHE A 207 14.56 18.85 1.89
CA PHE A 207 14.99 18.29 3.16
C PHE A 207 16.38 17.70 3.08
N THR A 208 16.94 17.39 4.24
CA THR A 208 18.10 16.52 4.45
C THR A 208 17.71 15.44 5.44
N MET A 209 18.56 14.45 5.68
CA MET A 209 18.33 13.44 6.71
C MET A 209 19.64 13.14 7.44
N VAL A 210 19.53 12.58 8.63
CA VAL A 210 20.66 11.97 9.34
C VAL A 210 20.97 10.63 8.67
N ASP A 211 22.26 10.33 8.44
CA ASP A 211 22.68 9.10 7.77
C ASP A 211 22.46 7.84 8.62
N GLU A 212 22.46 8.00 9.97
CA GLU A 212 22.22 6.91 10.91
C GLU A 212 20.72 6.63 11.06
N SER A 213 20.34 5.35 11.08
CA SER A 213 18.97 4.95 11.43
C SER A 213 18.77 4.94 12.94
N LEU A 214 17.54 5.31 13.39
CA LEU A 214 17.13 5.14 14.77
C LEU A 214 16.93 3.65 15.08
N VAL A 215 16.32 2.93 14.12
CA VAL A 215 16.04 1.48 14.20
C VAL A 215 15.98 0.90 12.79
N ASP A 216 16.54 -0.29 12.61
CA ASP A 216 16.41 -1.06 11.38
C ASP A 216 15.24 -2.02 11.50
N GLU A 217 14.40 -2.09 10.47
CA GLU A 217 13.10 -2.76 10.47
C GLU A 217 12.86 -3.50 9.17
N GLN A 218 11.71 -4.17 9.10
CA GLN A 218 11.20 -4.79 7.88
C GLN A 218 9.71 -4.51 7.77
N ASN A 219 9.20 -4.46 6.54
CA ASN A 219 7.77 -4.25 6.29
C ASN A 219 7.04 -5.59 6.15
N TYR A 220 5.81 -5.61 6.67
CA TYR A 220 4.95 -6.78 6.79
C TYR A 220 3.53 -6.45 6.34
N VAL A 221 2.82 -7.47 5.89
CA VAL A 221 1.35 -7.45 5.80
C VAL A 221 0.79 -7.85 7.16
N ILE A 222 -0.29 -7.20 7.57
CA ILE A 222 -0.97 -7.53 8.82
C ILE A 222 -2.42 -7.99 8.58
N ALA A 223 -2.91 -8.87 9.46
CA ALA A 223 -4.30 -9.29 9.50
C ALA A 223 -4.84 -9.21 10.93
N LYS A 224 -6.15 -9.43 11.09
CA LYS A 224 -6.76 -9.57 12.42
C LYS A 224 -6.10 -10.72 13.18
N LEU A 225 -5.81 -10.49 14.47
CA LEU A 225 -5.24 -11.52 15.36
C LEU A 225 -6.07 -12.82 15.32
N GLY A 226 -5.42 -13.94 15.03
CA GLY A 226 -6.02 -15.27 14.86
C GLY A 226 -6.45 -15.60 13.42
N ASN A 227 -6.36 -14.64 12.47
CA ASN A 227 -6.65 -14.91 11.06
C ASN A 227 -5.39 -15.40 10.31
N THR A 228 -4.90 -16.58 10.73
CA THR A 228 -3.69 -17.19 10.17
C THR A 228 -3.90 -17.70 8.75
N GLU A 229 -5.13 -18.09 8.37
CA GLU A 229 -5.42 -18.63 7.04
C GLU A 229 -5.10 -17.63 5.92
N VAL A 230 -5.52 -16.38 6.07
CA VAL A 230 -5.22 -15.35 5.08
C VAL A 230 -3.73 -15.00 5.06
N ILE A 231 -3.09 -14.96 6.23
CA ILE A 231 -1.64 -14.71 6.35
C ILE A 231 -0.83 -15.83 5.69
N ASP A 232 -1.22 -17.09 5.86
CA ASP A 232 -0.55 -18.22 5.20
C ASP A 232 -0.63 -18.14 3.67
N LYS A 233 -1.74 -17.66 3.11
CA LYS A 233 -1.87 -17.40 1.67
C LYS A 233 -0.97 -16.24 1.22
N ILE A 234 -0.95 -15.16 2.00
CA ILE A 234 -0.08 -14.00 1.71
C ILE A 234 1.40 -14.38 1.83
N ASN A 235 1.80 -15.21 2.80
CA ASN A 235 3.18 -15.68 2.92
C ASN A 235 3.64 -16.44 1.67
N LYS A 236 2.79 -17.26 1.06
CA LYS A 236 3.09 -17.90 -0.23
C LYS A 236 3.24 -16.89 -1.37
N CYS A 237 2.43 -15.83 -1.36
CA CYS A 237 2.58 -14.74 -2.34
C CYS A 237 3.91 -13.99 -2.13
N ILE A 238 4.28 -13.71 -0.89
CA ILE A 238 5.56 -13.09 -0.54
C ILE A 238 6.72 -13.98 -0.97
N GLU A 239 6.68 -15.29 -0.68
CA GLU A 239 7.70 -16.26 -1.12
C GLU A 239 7.85 -16.24 -2.66
N THR A 240 6.73 -16.25 -3.39
CA THR A 240 6.72 -16.18 -4.86
C THR A 240 7.31 -14.86 -5.35
N LEU A 241 6.91 -13.74 -4.74
CA LEU A 241 7.41 -12.40 -5.07
C LEU A 241 8.93 -12.33 -4.87
N LEU A 242 9.43 -12.69 -3.69
CA LEU A 242 10.84 -12.61 -3.36
C LEU A 242 11.74 -13.48 -4.26
N ALA A 243 11.20 -14.56 -4.82
CA ALA A 243 11.89 -15.43 -5.77
C ALA A 243 11.83 -14.95 -7.22
N SER A 244 11.09 -13.87 -7.52
CA SER A 244 10.84 -13.39 -8.87
C SER A 244 11.77 -12.25 -9.29
N ASP A 245 11.95 -12.07 -10.61
CA ASP A 245 12.66 -10.90 -11.17
C ASP A 245 11.82 -9.61 -11.02
N GLU A 246 10.50 -9.75 -10.90
CA GLU A 246 9.57 -8.66 -10.68
C GLU A 246 9.83 -7.95 -9.36
N TYR A 247 10.24 -8.67 -8.31
CA TYR A 247 10.54 -8.09 -6.99
C TYR A 247 11.65 -7.03 -7.08
N LYS A 248 12.78 -7.40 -7.69
CA LYS A 248 13.88 -6.44 -7.87
C LYS A 248 13.45 -5.24 -8.73
N THR A 249 12.71 -5.51 -9.80
CA THR A 249 12.19 -4.46 -10.68
C THR A 249 11.27 -3.51 -9.93
N LEU A 250 10.42 -4.04 -9.04
CA LEU A 250 9.51 -3.27 -8.22
C LEU A 250 10.27 -2.41 -7.20
N CYS A 251 11.25 -2.99 -6.48
CA CYS A 251 12.10 -2.25 -5.56
C CYS A 251 12.87 -1.13 -6.27
N ASP A 252 13.49 -1.41 -7.41
CA ASP A 252 14.25 -0.42 -8.20
C ASP A 252 13.33 0.72 -8.69
N LYS A 253 12.10 0.39 -9.12
CA LYS A 253 11.09 1.37 -9.58
C LYS A 253 10.77 2.42 -8.51
N TYR A 254 10.69 1.99 -7.26
CA TYR A 254 10.31 2.84 -6.15
C TYR A 254 11.48 3.29 -5.26
N GLY A 255 12.71 2.88 -5.58
CA GLY A 255 13.92 3.22 -4.82
C GLY A 255 13.93 2.64 -3.40
N LEU A 256 13.24 1.50 -3.21
CA LEU A 256 13.15 0.80 -1.93
C LEU A 256 14.22 -0.29 -1.79
N THR A 257 14.52 -0.65 -0.56
CA THR A 257 15.58 -1.63 -0.27
C THR A 257 15.00 -3.05 -0.27
N PRO A 258 15.41 -3.91 -1.21
CA PRO A 258 14.97 -5.29 -1.21
C PRO A 258 15.48 -6.02 0.03
N LEU A 259 14.74 -7.06 0.47
CA LEU A 259 15.24 -7.99 1.46
C LEU A 259 16.42 -8.77 0.87
N GLU A 260 17.46 -8.95 1.66
CA GLU A 260 18.52 -9.90 1.32
C GLU A 260 17.97 -11.32 1.51
N THR A 261 17.75 -12.03 0.41
CA THR A 261 17.45 -13.48 0.45
C THR A 261 18.71 -14.24 0.83
N LYS A 262 18.66 -14.94 1.96
CA LYS A 262 19.77 -15.78 2.45
C LYS A 262 19.96 -17.03 1.58
#